data_0038bd59dc3bc2f90b64aed11954f444
#
_entry.id   0038bd59dc3bc2f90b64aed11954f444
#
_cell.length_a   1.000
_cell.length_b   1.000
_cell.length_c   1.000
_cell.angle_alpha   90.00
_cell.angle_beta   90.00
_cell.angle_gamma   90.00
#
_symmetry.space_group_name_H-M   'P 1'
#
loop_
_entity.id
_entity.type
_entity.pdbx_description
1 polymer ?
#
loop_
_entity_poly.entity_id
_entity_poly.type
_entity_poly.pdbx_seq_one_letter_code
_entity_poly.pdbx_strand_id
1 'polypeptide(L)'
;MAWSENMDTLLANQAGLDAFRTFLKSEFSEENVEFWLACEDFKKTESAEKIASKAKMIYSEFIVADAPKEINIDFSTRELISKNIAEPTTKCFDEAQKLIYSLMAKDSFPRFLKSEIYKKLVNSQQVGNHKKWFPFL
;
A
#
# COMPACT_ATOMS: atom_id res chain seq x y z
N MET A 1 13.71 16.15 1.12
CA MET A 1 13.42 14.79 1.62
C MET A 1 13.31 13.80 0.47
N ALA A 2 13.94 12.67 0.63
CA ALA A 2 13.89 11.64 -0.39
C ALA A 2 12.48 11.13 -0.67
N TRP A 3 11.58 11.30 0.28
CA TRP A 3 10.19 10.85 0.12
C TRP A 3 9.47 11.51 -1.04
N SER A 4 9.82 12.76 -1.36
CA SER A 4 9.16 13.46 -2.45
C SER A 4 9.61 12.97 -3.82
N GLU A 5 10.67 12.19 -3.87
CA GLU A 5 11.21 11.69 -5.12
C GLU A 5 10.72 10.29 -5.47
N ASN A 6 10.33 9.52 -4.46
CA ASN A 6 10.05 8.10 -4.68
C ASN A 6 9.08 7.54 -3.65
N MET A 7 7.97 7.00 -4.14
CA MET A 7 6.98 6.41 -3.25
C MET A 7 7.52 5.17 -2.52
N ASP A 8 8.45 4.43 -3.12
CA ASP A 8 9.06 3.28 -2.46
C ASP A 8 9.78 3.70 -1.18
N THR A 9 10.50 4.80 -1.24
CA THR A 9 11.21 5.33 -0.07
C THR A 9 10.21 5.73 1.01
N LEU A 10 9.12 6.38 0.61
CA LEU A 10 8.06 6.78 1.54
C LEU A 10 7.47 5.56 2.24
N LEU A 11 7.11 4.54 1.48
CA LEU A 11 6.45 3.34 2.01
C LEU A 11 7.40 2.50 2.86
N ALA A 12 8.70 2.62 2.64
CA ALA A 12 9.70 1.88 3.43
C ALA A 12 9.94 2.51 4.80
N ASN A 13 9.49 3.74 5.00
CA ASN A 13 9.66 4.46 6.26
C ASN A 13 8.36 4.43 7.04
N GLN A 14 8.39 4.00 8.30
CA GLN A 14 7.16 3.85 9.08
C GLN A 14 6.39 5.16 9.23
N ALA A 15 7.06 6.25 9.51
CA ALA A 15 6.40 7.55 9.64
C ALA A 15 5.79 7.99 8.30
N GLY A 16 6.51 7.76 7.19
CA GLY A 16 6.02 8.08 5.86
C GLY A 16 4.82 7.25 5.49
N LEU A 17 4.88 5.96 5.77
CA LEU A 17 3.77 5.05 5.49
C LEU A 17 2.53 5.44 6.30
N ASP A 18 2.69 5.72 7.58
CA ASP A 18 1.58 6.11 8.45
C ASP A 18 0.92 7.40 7.95
N ALA A 19 1.73 8.37 7.56
CA ALA A 19 1.21 9.64 7.06
C ALA A 19 0.45 9.46 5.74
N PHE A 20 1.00 8.66 4.83
CA PHE A 20 0.37 8.40 3.55
C PHE A 20 -0.96 7.66 3.75
N ARG A 21 -0.95 6.70 4.65
CA ARG A 21 -2.15 5.93 4.99
C ARG A 21 -3.23 6.83 5.57
N THR A 22 -2.84 7.74 6.47
CA THR A 22 -3.77 8.73 7.05
C THR A 22 -4.36 9.62 5.95
N PHE A 23 -3.53 10.02 5.00
CA PHE A 23 -4.00 10.82 3.86
C PHE A 23 -5.02 10.05 3.03
N LEU A 24 -4.73 8.80 2.69
CA LEU A 24 -5.66 7.98 1.91
C LEU A 24 -6.95 7.73 2.66
N LYS A 25 -6.88 7.57 3.97
CA LYS A 25 -8.07 7.40 4.80
C LYS A 25 -8.95 8.64 4.72
N SER A 26 -8.33 9.82 4.73
CA SER A 26 -9.08 11.07 4.61
C SER A 26 -9.76 11.21 3.25
N GLU A 27 -9.25 10.51 2.23
CA GLU A 27 -9.82 10.50 0.89
C GLU A 27 -10.71 9.29 0.61
N PHE A 28 -10.95 8.47 1.62
CA PHE A 28 -11.75 7.24 1.50
C PHE A 28 -11.15 6.25 0.50
N SER A 29 -9.83 6.21 0.40
CA SER A 29 -9.13 5.29 -0.49
C SER A 29 -8.03 4.50 0.21
N GLU A 30 -8.18 4.30 1.51
CA GLU A 30 -7.23 3.54 2.33
C GLU A 30 -7.05 2.10 1.86
N GLU A 31 -8.07 1.53 1.22
CA GLU A 31 -8.01 0.15 0.75
C GLU A 31 -6.84 -0.11 -0.18
N ASN A 32 -6.41 0.89 -0.93
CA ASN A 32 -5.30 0.74 -1.87
C ASN A 32 -3.98 0.40 -1.15
N VAL A 33 -3.64 1.17 -0.12
CA VAL A 33 -2.40 0.90 0.61
C VAL A 33 -2.54 -0.34 1.47
N GLU A 34 -3.73 -0.62 1.99
CA GLU A 34 -3.97 -1.84 2.78
C GLU A 34 -3.79 -3.08 1.92
N PHE A 35 -4.32 -3.05 0.69
CA PHE A 35 -4.12 -4.16 -0.23
C PHE A 35 -2.64 -4.35 -0.56
N TRP A 36 -1.94 -3.25 -0.84
CA TRP A 36 -0.51 -3.31 -1.15
C TRP A 36 0.28 -3.94 -0.01
N LEU A 37 -0.02 -3.53 1.24
CA LEU A 37 0.64 -4.08 2.43
C LEU A 37 0.32 -5.55 2.62
N ALA A 38 -0.94 -5.93 2.40
CA ALA A 38 -1.35 -7.33 2.50
C ALA A 38 -0.60 -8.19 1.49
N CYS A 39 -0.39 -7.67 0.28
CA CYS A 39 0.36 -8.37 -0.76
C CYS A 39 1.84 -8.50 -0.40
N GLU A 40 2.42 -7.48 0.23
CA GLU A 40 3.82 -7.54 0.66
C GLU A 40 4.01 -8.63 1.71
N ASP A 41 3.09 -8.72 2.67
CA ASP A 41 3.11 -9.78 3.67
C ASP A 41 2.89 -11.14 3.03
N PHE A 42 1.94 -11.22 2.11
CA PHE A 42 1.61 -12.46 1.40
C PHE A 42 2.82 -13.03 0.66
N LYS A 43 3.58 -12.17 0.00
CA LYS A 43 4.75 -12.59 -0.76
C LYS A 43 5.86 -13.21 0.10
N LYS A 44 5.86 -12.90 1.39
CA LYS A 44 6.85 -13.41 2.32
C LYS A 44 6.44 -14.73 2.99
N THR A 45 5.23 -15.19 2.70
CA THR A 45 4.69 -16.41 3.29
C THR A 45 5.39 -17.63 2.72
N GLU A 46 5.89 -18.50 3.60
CA GLU A 46 6.65 -19.68 3.18
C GLU A 46 5.85 -20.97 3.21
N SER A 47 4.83 -21.04 4.04
CA SER A 47 4.02 -22.25 4.19
C SER A 47 2.91 -22.31 3.13
N ALA A 48 2.78 -23.43 2.45
CA ALA A 48 1.74 -23.65 1.45
C ALA A 48 0.35 -23.48 2.05
N GLU A 49 0.14 -23.96 3.27
CA GLU A 49 -1.14 -23.83 3.95
C GLU A 49 -1.47 -22.39 4.24
N LYS A 50 -0.48 -21.62 4.68
CA LYS A 50 -0.68 -20.21 4.96
C LYS A 50 -0.89 -19.41 3.68
N ILE A 51 -0.22 -19.79 2.60
CA ILE A 51 -0.42 -19.15 1.30
C ILE A 51 -1.88 -19.29 0.88
N ALA A 52 -2.42 -20.52 0.97
CA ALA A 52 -3.82 -20.76 0.61
C ALA A 52 -4.79 -19.95 1.48
N SER A 53 -4.56 -19.96 2.79
CA SER A 53 -5.38 -19.23 3.75
C SER A 53 -5.36 -17.72 3.50
N LYS A 54 -4.16 -17.16 3.37
CA LYS A 54 -4.00 -15.71 3.16
C LYS A 54 -4.55 -15.28 1.81
N ALA A 55 -4.38 -16.12 0.78
CA ALA A 55 -4.91 -15.81 -0.54
C ALA A 55 -6.43 -15.65 -0.49
N LYS A 56 -7.11 -16.54 0.21
CA LYS A 56 -8.56 -16.47 0.36
C LYS A 56 -9.00 -15.24 1.13
N MET A 57 -8.25 -14.87 2.17
CA MET A 57 -8.54 -13.68 2.96
C MET A 57 -8.44 -12.42 2.11
N ILE A 58 -7.33 -12.30 1.37
CA ILE A 58 -7.11 -11.14 0.51
C ILE A 58 -8.18 -11.08 -0.58
N TYR A 59 -8.49 -12.22 -1.16
CA TYR A 59 -9.50 -12.30 -2.20
C TYR A 59 -10.87 -11.84 -1.70
N SER A 60 -11.30 -12.33 -0.56
CA SER A 60 -12.61 -11.98 -0.02
C SER A 60 -12.69 -10.56 0.52
N GLU A 61 -11.56 -9.98 0.94
CA GLU A 61 -11.53 -8.65 1.51
C GLU A 61 -11.37 -7.54 0.47
N PHE A 62 -10.61 -7.80 -0.59
CA PHE A 62 -10.22 -6.76 -1.54
C PHE A 62 -10.67 -7.01 -2.99
N ILE A 63 -10.92 -8.23 -3.39
CA ILE A 63 -11.07 -8.58 -4.80
C ILE A 63 -12.50 -8.85 -5.27
N VAL A 64 -13.26 -9.62 -4.49
CA VAL A 64 -14.63 -9.98 -4.92
C VAL A 64 -15.50 -8.73 -5.01
N ALA A 65 -16.53 -8.80 -5.84
CA ALA A 65 -17.49 -7.70 -5.95
C ALA A 65 -18.12 -7.44 -4.58
N ASP A 66 -18.26 -6.17 -4.24
CA ASP A 66 -18.83 -5.73 -2.97
C ASP A 66 -18.03 -6.16 -1.74
N ALA A 67 -16.74 -6.44 -1.92
CA ALA A 67 -15.85 -6.75 -0.79
C ALA A 67 -15.79 -5.55 0.16
N PRO A 68 -15.55 -5.77 1.46
CA PRO A 68 -15.49 -4.67 2.44
C PRO A 68 -14.47 -3.59 2.08
N LYS A 69 -13.38 -3.97 1.45
CA LYS A 69 -12.33 -3.03 1.05
C LYS A 69 -11.98 -3.24 -0.41
N GLU A 70 -12.99 -3.34 -1.23
CA GLU A 70 -12.81 -3.63 -2.66
C GLU A 70 -11.90 -2.62 -3.35
N ILE A 71 -10.84 -3.13 -4.02
CA ILE A 71 -9.94 -2.28 -4.78
C ILE A 71 -10.46 -2.10 -6.20
N ASN A 72 -10.02 -1.04 -6.86
CA ASN A 72 -10.46 -0.73 -8.21
C ASN A 72 -9.50 -1.31 -9.23
N ILE A 73 -9.81 -2.52 -9.70
CA ILE A 73 -9.02 -3.20 -10.75
C ILE A 73 -9.95 -3.57 -11.89
N ASP A 74 -9.34 -3.78 -13.07
CA ASP A 74 -10.12 -4.12 -14.26
C ASP A 74 -10.61 -5.57 -14.19
N PHE A 75 -11.58 -5.86 -15.05
CA PHE A 75 -12.21 -7.18 -15.09
C PHE A 75 -11.20 -8.29 -15.38
N SER A 76 -10.30 -8.08 -16.34
CA SER A 76 -9.35 -9.13 -16.71
C SER A 76 -8.36 -9.45 -15.59
N THR A 77 -7.95 -8.46 -14.82
CA THR A 77 -7.08 -8.67 -13.65
C THR A 77 -7.82 -9.46 -12.59
N ARG A 78 -9.08 -9.12 -12.36
CA ARG A 78 -9.93 -9.83 -11.38
C ARG A 78 -10.12 -11.29 -11.79
N GLU A 79 -10.34 -11.53 -13.07
CA GLU A 79 -10.48 -12.89 -13.60
C GLU A 79 -9.21 -13.69 -13.44
N LEU A 80 -8.06 -13.07 -13.69
CA LEU A 80 -6.78 -13.72 -13.52
C LEU A 80 -6.57 -14.17 -12.09
N ILE A 81 -6.91 -13.30 -11.12
CA ILE A 81 -6.81 -13.64 -9.71
C ILE A 81 -7.75 -14.80 -9.37
N SER A 82 -8.97 -14.76 -9.90
CA SER A 82 -9.97 -15.82 -9.66
C SER A 82 -9.44 -17.18 -10.10
N LYS A 83 -8.69 -17.21 -11.18
CA LYS A 83 -8.07 -18.45 -11.65
C LYS A 83 -6.90 -18.87 -10.77
N ASN A 84 -6.08 -17.90 -10.37
CA ASN A 84 -4.89 -18.16 -9.57
C ASN A 84 -5.24 -18.62 -8.16
N ILE A 85 -6.39 -18.21 -7.64
CA ILE A 85 -6.79 -18.53 -6.27
C ILE A 85 -7.06 -20.03 -6.11
N ALA A 86 -7.32 -20.73 -7.21
CA ALA A 86 -7.56 -22.18 -7.18
C ALA A 86 -6.27 -22.95 -6.85
N GLU A 87 -5.12 -22.39 -7.28
CA GLU A 87 -3.79 -22.95 -6.97
C GLU A 87 -2.90 -21.79 -6.56
N PRO A 88 -3.08 -21.28 -5.33
CA PRO A 88 -2.38 -20.06 -4.94
C PRO A 88 -0.87 -20.23 -4.81
N THR A 89 -0.16 -19.20 -5.29
CA THR A 89 1.29 -19.07 -5.10
C THR A 89 1.53 -17.66 -4.59
N THR A 90 2.76 -17.35 -4.21
CA THR A 90 3.11 -16.02 -3.74
C THR A 90 2.96 -14.96 -4.84
N LYS A 91 2.74 -15.38 -6.09
CA LYS A 91 2.55 -14.45 -7.21
C LYS A 91 1.08 -14.20 -7.57
N CYS A 92 0.17 -14.77 -6.79
CA CYS A 92 -1.27 -14.74 -7.06
C CYS A 92 -1.82 -13.33 -7.29
N PHE A 93 -1.31 -12.34 -6.57
CA PHE A 93 -1.79 -10.96 -6.62
C PHE A 93 -0.82 -9.97 -7.26
N ASP A 94 0.28 -10.44 -7.84
CA ASP A 94 1.33 -9.57 -8.36
C ASP A 94 0.80 -8.53 -9.35
N GLU A 95 -0.02 -8.95 -10.30
CA GLU A 95 -0.53 -8.04 -11.31
C GLU A 95 -1.41 -6.96 -10.71
N ALA A 96 -2.30 -7.36 -9.82
CA ALA A 96 -3.17 -6.40 -9.14
C ALA A 96 -2.36 -5.47 -8.25
N GLN A 97 -1.34 -5.98 -7.57
CA GLN A 97 -0.49 -5.16 -6.73
C GLN A 97 0.23 -4.09 -7.56
N LYS A 98 0.71 -4.44 -8.74
CA LYS A 98 1.36 -3.49 -9.64
C LYS A 98 0.40 -2.41 -10.09
N LEU A 99 -0.83 -2.78 -10.42
CA LEU A 99 -1.84 -1.81 -10.85
C LEU A 99 -2.17 -0.83 -9.72
N ILE A 100 -2.34 -1.34 -8.51
CA ILE A 100 -2.68 -0.49 -7.36
C ILE A 100 -1.49 0.40 -6.99
N TYR A 101 -0.26 -0.13 -7.05
CA TYR A 101 0.94 0.67 -6.82
C TYR A 101 1.00 1.83 -7.82
N SER A 102 0.78 1.52 -9.10
CA SER A 102 0.78 2.52 -10.15
C SER A 102 -0.27 3.60 -9.92
N LEU A 103 -1.47 3.18 -9.52
CA LEU A 103 -2.55 4.11 -9.22
C LEU A 103 -2.15 5.07 -8.09
N MET A 104 -1.58 4.53 -7.02
CA MET A 104 -1.12 5.35 -5.91
C MET A 104 0.03 6.27 -6.33
N ALA A 105 0.98 5.76 -7.10
CA ALA A 105 2.15 6.54 -7.51
C ALA A 105 1.78 7.69 -8.44
N LYS A 106 0.83 7.46 -9.33
CA LYS A 106 0.46 8.47 -10.34
C LYS A 106 -0.62 9.42 -9.91
N ASP A 107 -1.48 8.98 -9.00
CA ASP A 107 -2.63 9.77 -8.58
C ASP A 107 -2.55 10.23 -7.13
N SER A 108 -2.51 9.28 -6.20
CA SER A 108 -2.57 9.60 -4.77
C SER A 108 -1.29 10.26 -4.25
N PHE A 109 -0.15 9.76 -4.66
CA PHE A 109 1.14 10.24 -4.15
C PHE A 109 1.39 11.72 -4.46
N PRO A 110 1.17 12.20 -5.71
CA PRO A 110 1.34 13.63 -6.00
C PRO A 110 0.44 14.52 -5.15
N ARG A 111 -0.80 14.09 -4.91
CA ARG A 111 -1.71 14.85 -4.05
C ARG A 111 -1.24 14.85 -2.60
N PHE A 112 -0.73 13.71 -2.15
CA PHE A 112 -0.18 13.59 -0.80
C PHE A 112 0.95 14.58 -0.57
N LEU A 113 1.84 14.72 -1.53
CA LEU A 113 3.00 15.63 -1.41
C LEU A 113 2.57 17.10 -1.28
N LYS A 114 1.35 17.42 -1.68
CA LYS A 114 0.81 18.78 -1.57
C LYS A 114 -0.08 18.94 -0.34
N SER A 115 -0.28 17.89 0.42
CA SER A 115 -1.24 17.90 1.54
C SER A 115 -0.60 18.48 2.82
N GLU A 116 -1.48 18.90 3.73
CA GLU A 116 -1.04 19.36 5.04
C GLU A 116 -0.43 18.22 5.85
N ILE A 117 -0.92 17.01 5.64
CA ILE A 117 -0.39 15.82 6.32
C ILE A 117 1.08 15.64 5.99
N TYR A 118 1.43 15.77 4.70
CA TYR A 118 2.83 15.65 4.30
C TYR A 118 3.68 16.79 4.84
N LYS A 119 3.14 18.01 4.83
CA LYS A 119 3.85 19.17 5.36
C LYS A 119 4.16 19.01 6.84
N LYS A 120 3.20 18.51 7.60
CA LYS A 120 3.40 18.23 9.03
C LYS A 120 4.43 17.14 9.24
N LEU A 121 4.42 16.11 8.40
CA LEU A 121 5.39 15.03 8.48
C LEU A 121 6.81 15.57 8.28
N VAL A 122 7.02 16.35 7.25
CA VAL A 122 8.33 16.92 6.93
C VAL A 122 8.81 17.82 8.07
N ASN A 123 7.94 18.70 8.55
CA ASN A 123 8.27 19.59 9.65
C ASN A 123 8.63 18.84 10.91
N SER A 124 7.86 17.81 11.22
CA SER A 124 8.10 16.98 12.39
C SER A 124 9.45 16.28 12.31
N GLN A 125 9.80 15.74 11.13
CA GLN A 125 11.07 15.06 10.95
C GLN A 125 12.23 16.02 11.04
N GLN A 126 12.09 17.21 10.49
CA GLN A 126 13.15 18.20 10.56
C GLN A 126 13.40 18.69 11.98
N VAL A 127 12.34 19.00 12.69
CA VAL A 127 12.46 19.47 14.07
C VAL A 127 12.90 18.35 15.01
N GLY A 128 12.29 17.20 14.88
CA GLY A 128 12.60 16.06 15.72
C GLY A 128 14.00 15.57 15.56
N ASN A 129 14.50 15.58 14.35
CA ASN A 129 15.83 15.12 14.08
C ASN A 129 16.88 16.06 14.55
N HIS A 130 16.59 17.34 14.59
CA HIS A 130 17.54 18.30 15.02
C HIS A 130 18.05 18.06 16.39
N LYS A 131 17.27 17.48 17.20
CA LYS A 131 17.68 17.17 18.50
C LYS A 131 18.41 15.90 18.58
N LYS A 132 18.44 15.24 17.56
CA LYS A 132 19.10 13.99 17.50
C LYS A 132 20.04 13.95 16.42
N TRP A 133 20.03 15.03 15.66
CA TRP A 133 20.93 15.20 14.57
C TRP A 133 20.91 16.57 14.03
N PHE A 134 20.53 16.76 14.61
CA PHE A 134 20.23 17.73 14.35
C PHE A 134 20.13 18.26 14.92
N PRO A 135 20.39 18.39 15.64
CA PRO A 135 19.85 18.83 15.79
C PRO A 135 19.79 19.35 15.79
N PHE A 136 20.12 19.34 15.51
CA PHE A 136 19.83 19.69 15.34
C PHE A 136 19.72 19.84 15.28
N LEU A 137 19.88 19.92 15.35
CA LEU A 137 19.57 20.16 15.10
C LEU A 137 19.58 20.34 15.18
#